data_25634c8a6723172acb5ac6ad92cd0777
#
_entry.id   25634c8a6723172acb5ac6ad92cd0777
#
_cell.length_a   1.000
_cell.length_b   1.000
_cell.length_c   1.000
_cell.angle_alpha   90.00
_cell.angle_beta   90.00
_cell.angle_gamma   90.00
#
_symmetry.space_group_name_H-M   'P 1'
#
loop_
_entity.id
_entity.type
_entity.pdbx_description
1 polymer ?
#
loop_
_entity_poly.entity_id
_entity_poly.type
_entity_poly.pdbx_seq_one_letter_code
_entity_poly.pdbx_strand_id
1 'polypeptide(L)'
;NPNCGKTTMFNALTGANQYVGNWPGVTVEKKEGKLKSKKTKEEVIVTDLPGIYSMSPYTLEEVVSRDYVLKENPDVIIDLVDATNIERNLYLTTQLIETGVPVVIALNMADLLAKRGIKIDVKRLSMLLDCPIIETSALKGEGLDKLIDEAVKVAKKSEIDLPKDIFSEELEGAVAEVKSVLPSSVSEEKKRWYAVKFLENDSKVVESMKLSGAAAQTVEAQRRALEKKHDDDMESIVTDERYKFIQKIVSTTVQKGKEKLTTSDKIDRIVTNRFLGIPIFMLVMWIVYYAVSYTHLTLPT
;
A
#
# COMPACT_ATOMS: atom_id res chain seq x y z
N ASN A 1 3.64 1.20 1.44
CA ASN A 1 2.73 1.72 2.47
C ASN A 1 3.48 2.50 3.56
N PRO A 2 2.93 3.62 4.11
CA PRO A 2 3.50 4.31 5.26
C PRO A 2 3.36 3.49 6.55
N ASN A 3 4.30 3.66 7.47
CA ASN A 3 4.32 3.02 8.80
C ASN A 3 4.33 1.47 8.83
N CYS A 4 4.58 0.82 7.71
CA CYS A 4 4.69 -0.64 7.61
C CYS A 4 6.10 -1.19 7.92
N GLY A 5 7.02 -0.35 8.42
CA GLY A 5 8.39 -0.73 8.75
C GLY A 5 9.39 -0.62 7.59
N LYS A 6 9.11 0.25 6.60
CA LYS A 6 9.90 0.42 5.37
C LYS A 6 11.37 0.74 5.66
N THR A 7 11.66 1.77 6.45
CA THR A 7 13.03 2.16 6.81
C THR A 7 13.76 1.04 7.56
N THR A 8 13.07 0.34 8.45
CA THR A 8 13.65 -0.81 9.18
C THR A 8 14.01 -1.94 8.21
N MET A 9 13.10 -2.25 7.27
CA MET A 9 13.32 -3.26 6.22
C MET A 9 14.51 -2.88 5.33
N PHE A 10 14.53 -1.64 4.83
CA PHE A 10 15.60 -1.15 3.97
C PHE A 10 16.97 -1.22 4.67
N ASN A 11 17.05 -0.77 5.93
CA ASN A 11 18.29 -0.85 6.71
C ASN A 11 18.71 -2.30 6.99
N ALA A 12 17.76 -3.18 7.27
CA ALA A 12 18.04 -4.60 7.50
C ALA A 12 18.53 -5.33 6.23
N LEU A 13 18.07 -4.91 5.04
CA LEU A 13 18.49 -5.47 3.76
C LEU A 13 19.86 -4.96 3.30
N THR A 14 20.09 -3.64 3.43
CA THR A 14 21.25 -2.97 2.81
C THR A 14 22.41 -2.72 3.78
N GLY A 15 22.14 -2.70 5.08
CA GLY A 15 23.15 -2.45 6.10
C GLY A 15 23.87 -1.10 5.89
N ALA A 16 25.21 -1.13 5.83
CA ALA A 16 26.04 0.06 5.59
C ALA A 16 26.17 0.44 4.10
N ASN A 17 25.69 -0.38 3.17
CA ASN A 17 25.83 -0.18 1.73
C ASN A 17 24.71 0.68 1.16
N GLN A 18 24.58 1.90 1.66
CA GLN A 18 23.53 2.84 1.28
C GLN A 18 24.14 4.10 0.64
N TYR A 19 23.47 4.57 -0.39
CA TYR A 19 23.69 5.89 -0.97
C TYR A 19 22.46 6.76 -0.67
N VAL A 20 22.70 7.97 -0.19
CA VAL A 20 21.65 8.94 0.14
C VAL A 20 21.84 10.17 -0.73
N GLY A 21 20.79 10.60 -1.40
CA GLY A 21 20.75 11.80 -2.23
C GLY A 21 19.34 12.37 -2.25
N ASN A 22 19.05 13.23 -3.22
CA ASN A 22 17.71 13.73 -3.46
C ASN A 22 17.19 13.25 -4.81
N TRP A 23 15.88 13.08 -4.93
CA TRP A 23 15.25 12.87 -6.23
C TRP A 23 15.46 14.07 -7.14
N PRO A 24 15.72 13.88 -8.45
CA PRO A 24 15.92 14.98 -9.37
C PRO A 24 14.75 15.98 -9.36
N GLY A 25 15.06 17.26 -9.21
CA GLY A 25 14.08 18.35 -9.27
C GLY A 25 13.17 18.54 -8.06
N VAL A 26 13.35 17.75 -6.98
CA VAL A 26 12.57 17.86 -5.74
C VAL A 26 13.45 17.70 -4.50
N THR A 27 12.96 18.18 -3.35
CA THR A 27 13.66 18.10 -2.06
C THR A 27 13.38 16.77 -1.30
N VAL A 28 12.90 15.75 -2.02
CA VAL A 28 12.60 14.45 -1.44
C VAL A 28 13.84 13.58 -1.42
N GLU A 29 14.12 12.95 -0.29
CA GLU A 29 15.29 12.09 -0.10
C GLU A 29 15.18 10.80 -0.94
N LYS A 30 16.26 10.44 -1.63
CA LYS A 30 16.42 9.19 -2.38
C LYS A 30 17.45 8.33 -1.66
N LYS A 31 17.09 7.10 -1.34
CA LYS A 31 18.00 6.10 -0.77
C LYS A 31 18.10 4.89 -1.69
N GLU A 32 19.33 4.51 -2.00
CA GLU A 32 19.62 3.29 -2.74
C GLU A 32 20.58 2.42 -1.93
N GLY A 33 20.39 1.12 -2.00
CA GLY A 33 21.26 0.16 -1.34
C GLY A 33 21.62 -0.98 -2.27
N LYS A 34 22.85 -1.46 -2.16
CA LYS A 34 23.34 -2.61 -2.92
C LYS A 34 23.45 -3.83 -2.03
N LEU A 35 22.92 -4.93 -2.50
CA LEU A 35 23.00 -6.23 -1.84
C LEU A 35 23.16 -7.35 -2.86
N LYS A 36 23.43 -8.57 -2.39
CA LYS A 36 23.48 -9.76 -3.25
C LYS A 36 22.48 -10.79 -2.78
N SER A 37 21.71 -11.34 -3.72
CA SER A 37 20.86 -12.49 -3.45
C SER A 37 21.73 -13.65 -2.91
N LYS A 38 21.28 -14.29 -1.84
CA LYS A 38 22.03 -15.41 -1.26
C LYS A 38 22.01 -16.64 -2.15
N LYS A 39 20.93 -16.85 -2.87
CA LYS A 39 20.71 -18.02 -3.72
C LYS A 39 21.36 -17.86 -5.10
N THR A 40 21.09 -16.77 -5.80
CA THR A 40 21.57 -16.57 -7.17
C THR A 40 22.91 -15.84 -7.26
N LYS A 41 23.36 -15.22 -6.16
CA LYS A 41 24.56 -14.37 -6.08
C LYS A 41 24.51 -13.12 -6.96
N GLU A 42 23.36 -12.80 -7.50
CA GLU A 42 23.16 -11.59 -8.31
C GLU A 42 23.19 -10.33 -7.46
N GLU A 43 23.76 -9.29 -8.03
CA GLU A 43 23.73 -7.96 -7.45
C GLU A 43 22.33 -7.34 -7.63
N VAL A 44 21.77 -6.85 -6.55
CA VAL A 44 20.44 -6.22 -6.50
C VAL A 44 20.61 -4.80 -5.99
N ILE A 45 20.03 -3.85 -6.70
CA ILE A 45 19.92 -2.46 -6.25
C ILE A 45 18.51 -2.27 -5.71
N VAL A 46 18.40 -1.90 -4.46
CA VAL A 46 17.12 -1.58 -3.82
C VAL A 46 17.00 -0.08 -3.67
N THR A 47 15.96 0.50 -4.23
CA THR A 47 15.63 1.92 -4.11
C THR A 47 14.49 2.10 -3.11
N ASP A 48 14.72 2.91 -2.07
CA ASP A 48 13.69 3.26 -1.09
C ASP A 48 12.80 4.37 -1.66
N LEU A 49 11.52 4.07 -1.87
CA LEU A 49 10.53 5.05 -2.35
C LEU A 49 9.80 5.67 -1.16
N PRO A 50 9.37 6.93 -1.25
CA PRO A 50 8.47 7.51 -0.26
C PRO A 50 7.24 6.63 -0.02
N GLY A 51 6.77 6.57 1.24
CA GLY A 51 5.61 5.79 1.61
C GLY A 51 4.33 6.44 1.12
N ILE A 52 3.54 5.71 0.34
CA ILE A 52 2.26 6.16 -0.23
C ILE A 52 1.14 5.21 0.15
N TYR A 53 -0.09 5.68 0.18
CA TYR A 53 -1.29 4.84 0.37
C TYR A 53 -2.02 4.58 -0.93
N SER A 54 -1.78 5.39 -1.96
CA SER A 54 -2.43 5.31 -3.27
C SER A 54 -1.47 5.78 -4.37
N MET A 55 -1.71 5.28 -5.58
CA MET A 55 -1.06 5.78 -6.81
C MET A 55 -1.74 7.04 -7.38
N SER A 56 -2.73 7.60 -6.68
CA SER A 56 -3.32 8.92 -6.96
C SER A 56 -2.65 9.96 -6.07
N PRO A 57 -1.66 10.71 -6.57
CA PRO A 57 -0.80 11.54 -5.72
C PRO A 57 -1.45 12.87 -5.35
N TYR A 58 -1.42 13.17 -4.07
CA TYR A 58 -1.75 14.49 -3.51
C TYR A 58 -0.51 15.25 -3.05
N THR A 59 0.58 14.54 -2.72
CA THR A 59 1.83 15.11 -2.24
C THR A 59 2.97 14.94 -3.24
N LEU A 60 4.05 15.72 -3.09
CA LEU A 60 5.24 15.60 -3.96
C LEU A 60 5.91 14.23 -3.79
N GLU A 61 5.93 13.69 -2.58
CA GLU A 61 6.48 12.36 -2.31
C GLU A 61 5.70 11.27 -3.04
N GLU A 62 4.37 11.38 -3.08
CA GLU A 62 3.52 10.43 -3.81
C GLU A 62 3.72 10.52 -5.32
N VAL A 63 3.91 11.75 -5.86
CA VAL A 63 4.27 11.95 -7.27
C VAL A 63 5.59 11.25 -7.60
N VAL A 64 6.62 11.41 -6.75
CA VAL A 64 7.93 10.77 -6.95
C VAL A 64 7.79 9.25 -7.00
N SER A 65 7.07 8.65 -6.06
CA SER A 65 6.88 7.20 -6.00
C SER A 65 6.13 6.68 -7.23
N ARG A 66 5.04 7.36 -7.64
CA ARG A 66 4.29 7.02 -8.85
C ARG A 66 5.13 7.12 -10.11
N ASP A 67 5.83 8.24 -10.27
CA ASP A 67 6.63 8.50 -11.45
C ASP A 67 7.77 7.50 -11.58
N TYR A 68 8.40 7.11 -10.48
CA TYR A 68 9.42 6.07 -10.49
C TYR A 68 8.88 4.74 -11.00
N VAL A 69 7.76 4.26 -10.47
CA VAL A 69 7.15 3.00 -10.90
C VAL A 69 6.76 3.02 -12.38
N LEU A 70 6.21 4.14 -12.87
CA LEU A 70 5.69 4.22 -14.24
C LEU A 70 6.76 4.54 -15.29
N LYS A 71 7.78 5.33 -14.94
CA LYS A 71 8.77 5.86 -15.91
C LYS A 71 10.10 5.10 -15.87
N GLU A 72 10.58 4.74 -14.67
CA GLU A 72 11.89 4.10 -14.52
C GLU A 72 11.85 2.57 -14.74
N ASN A 73 10.65 1.99 -14.84
CA ASN A 73 10.44 0.56 -15.11
C ASN A 73 11.31 -0.35 -14.21
N PRO A 74 11.15 -0.35 -12.91
CA PRO A 74 11.89 -1.26 -12.04
C PRO A 74 11.57 -2.71 -12.39
N ASP A 75 12.57 -3.60 -12.28
CA ASP A 75 12.41 -5.03 -12.60
C ASP A 75 11.37 -5.72 -11.71
N VAL A 76 11.23 -5.25 -10.46
CA VAL A 76 10.27 -5.76 -9.48
C VAL A 76 9.98 -4.73 -8.40
N ILE A 77 8.77 -4.72 -7.90
CA ILE A 77 8.35 -3.93 -6.74
C ILE A 77 8.22 -4.85 -5.54
N ILE A 78 8.87 -4.49 -4.43
CA ILE A 78 8.60 -5.09 -3.13
C ILE A 78 7.61 -4.20 -2.39
N ASP A 79 6.36 -4.65 -2.29
CA ASP A 79 5.32 -3.94 -1.55
C ASP A 79 5.29 -4.40 -0.09
N LEU A 80 5.57 -3.48 0.83
CA LEU A 80 5.50 -3.75 2.26
C LEU A 80 4.06 -3.59 2.75
N VAL A 81 3.49 -4.68 3.22
CA VAL A 81 2.14 -4.76 3.77
C VAL A 81 2.24 -5.03 5.27
N ASP A 82 1.66 -4.15 6.07
CA ASP A 82 1.49 -4.39 7.50
C ASP A 82 0.40 -5.45 7.71
N ALA A 83 0.80 -6.62 8.18
CA ALA A 83 -0.09 -7.74 8.42
C ALA A 83 -1.19 -7.43 9.45
N THR A 84 -0.99 -6.45 10.33
CA THR A 84 -1.99 -6.03 11.34
C THR A 84 -3.06 -5.11 10.78
N ASN A 85 -2.79 -4.47 9.62
CA ASN A 85 -3.68 -3.54 8.90
C ASN A 85 -3.82 -3.92 7.42
N ILE A 86 -3.92 -5.22 7.15
CA ILE A 86 -3.83 -5.80 5.81
C ILE A 86 -4.83 -5.17 4.83
N GLU A 87 -6.09 -4.99 5.23
CA GLU A 87 -7.15 -4.48 4.38
C GLU A 87 -6.82 -3.10 3.79
N ARG A 88 -6.34 -2.18 4.63
CA ARG A 88 -5.92 -0.84 4.19
C ARG A 88 -4.70 -0.89 3.28
N ASN A 89 -3.75 -1.76 3.59
CA ASN A 89 -2.48 -1.83 2.85
C ASN A 89 -2.66 -2.46 1.47
N LEU A 90 -3.57 -3.43 1.32
CA LEU A 90 -3.88 -4.07 0.04
C LEU A 90 -4.47 -3.10 -1.00
N TYR A 91 -4.98 -1.94 -0.59
CA TYR A 91 -5.46 -0.92 -1.52
C TYR A 91 -4.34 -0.45 -2.46
N LEU A 92 -3.16 -0.12 -1.92
CA LEU A 92 -1.99 0.20 -2.74
C LEU A 92 -1.53 -1.01 -3.55
N THR A 93 -1.52 -2.21 -2.95
CA THR A 93 -1.11 -3.44 -3.63
C THR A 93 -1.90 -3.67 -4.92
N THR A 94 -3.24 -3.52 -4.88
CA THR A 94 -4.08 -3.68 -6.08
C THR A 94 -3.71 -2.68 -7.18
N GLN A 95 -3.39 -1.45 -6.82
CA GLN A 95 -2.96 -0.43 -7.79
C GLN A 95 -1.56 -0.71 -8.36
N LEU A 96 -0.63 -1.22 -7.53
CA LEU A 96 0.71 -1.58 -7.99
C LEU A 96 0.67 -2.73 -8.99
N ILE A 97 -0.13 -3.76 -8.74
CA ILE A 97 -0.29 -4.89 -9.66
C ILE A 97 -0.84 -4.40 -11.02
N GLU A 98 -1.75 -3.44 -11.02
CA GLU A 98 -2.31 -2.86 -12.27
C GLU A 98 -1.28 -2.11 -13.12
N THR A 99 -0.14 -1.69 -12.55
CA THR A 99 0.92 -1.01 -13.32
C THR A 99 1.62 -1.91 -14.33
N GLY A 100 1.46 -3.24 -14.21
CA GLY A 100 2.17 -4.21 -15.03
C GLY A 100 3.62 -4.45 -14.61
N VAL A 101 4.10 -3.83 -13.55
CA VAL A 101 5.39 -4.15 -12.95
C VAL A 101 5.23 -5.34 -12.02
N PRO A 102 6.12 -6.35 -12.05
CA PRO A 102 6.06 -7.50 -11.15
C PRO A 102 6.07 -7.06 -9.69
N VAL A 103 5.19 -7.63 -8.87
CA VAL A 103 5.08 -7.30 -7.45
C VAL A 103 5.36 -8.52 -6.59
N VAL A 104 6.15 -8.33 -5.53
CA VAL A 104 6.31 -9.28 -4.43
C VAL A 104 5.88 -8.61 -3.14
N ILE A 105 4.96 -9.23 -2.41
CA ILE A 105 4.47 -8.70 -1.14
C ILE A 105 5.36 -9.17 0.00
N ALA A 106 5.92 -8.22 0.74
CA ALA A 106 6.54 -8.46 2.03
C ALA A 106 5.49 -8.26 3.12
N LEU A 107 4.89 -9.35 3.60
CA LEU A 107 3.90 -9.32 4.69
C LEU A 107 4.65 -9.14 6.01
N ASN A 108 4.84 -7.89 6.42
CA ASN A 108 5.64 -7.52 7.58
C ASN A 108 4.81 -7.53 8.87
N MET A 109 5.49 -7.56 10.01
CA MET A 109 4.88 -7.65 11.34
C MET A 109 4.08 -8.95 11.56
N ALA A 110 4.36 -10.01 10.80
CA ALA A 110 3.68 -11.30 10.95
C ALA A 110 3.83 -11.91 12.36
N ASP A 111 4.92 -11.60 13.06
CA ASP A 111 5.16 -12.00 14.44
C ASP A 111 4.15 -11.38 15.44
N LEU A 112 3.53 -10.26 15.12
CA LEU A 112 2.49 -9.64 15.95
C LEU A 112 1.12 -10.32 15.78
N LEU A 113 0.87 -10.94 14.62
CA LEU A 113 -0.39 -11.64 14.35
C LEU A 113 -0.61 -12.81 15.34
N ALA A 114 0.45 -13.58 15.57
CA ALA A 114 0.39 -14.71 16.52
C ALA A 114 0.01 -14.26 17.93
N LYS A 115 0.49 -13.09 18.36
CA LYS A 115 0.15 -12.49 19.65
C LYS A 115 -1.31 -12.04 19.72
N ARG A 116 -1.89 -11.60 18.60
CA ARG A 116 -3.28 -11.18 18.47
C ARG A 116 -4.24 -12.33 18.15
N GLY A 117 -3.73 -13.55 17.95
CA GLY A 117 -4.54 -14.72 17.57
C GLY A 117 -5.10 -14.64 16.16
N ILE A 118 -4.52 -13.81 15.29
CA ILE A 118 -4.91 -13.65 13.89
C ILE A 118 -4.08 -14.63 13.06
N LYS A 119 -4.72 -15.32 12.12
CA LYS A 119 -4.05 -16.19 11.15
C LYS A 119 -4.39 -15.74 9.75
N ILE A 120 -3.38 -15.64 8.89
CA ILE A 120 -3.54 -15.33 7.47
C ILE A 120 -3.18 -16.57 6.66
N ASP A 121 -4.07 -16.99 5.77
CA ASP A 121 -3.76 -18.01 4.78
C ASP A 121 -2.98 -17.35 3.63
N VAL A 122 -1.65 -17.28 3.82
CA VAL A 122 -0.72 -16.63 2.88
C VAL A 122 -0.75 -17.28 1.51
N LYS A 123 -0.91 -18.61 1.43
CA LYS A 123 -0.96 -19.31 0.16
C LYS A 123 -2.19 -18.93 -0.64
N ARG A 124 -3.35 -18.94 0.01
CA ARG A 124 -4.61 -18.55 -0.62
C ARG A 124 -4.62 -17.06 -0.99
N LEU A 125 -4.08 -16.20 -0.13
CA LEU A 125 -3.92 -14.77 -0.41
C LEU A 125 -3.03 -14.53 -1.64
N SER A 126 -1.90 -15.23 -1.74
CA SER A 126 -0.99 -15.18 -2.90
C SER A 126 -1.69 -15.62 -4.19
N MET A 127 -2.49 -16.69 -4.15
CA MET A 127 -3.27 -17.14 -5.32
C MET A 127 -4.34 -16.14 -5.75
N LEU A 128 -5.00 -15.48 -4.80
CA LEU A 128 -6.07 -14.51 -5.10
C LEU A 128 -5.53 -13.17 -5.63
N LEU A 129 -4.33 -12.78 -5.23
CA LEU A 129 -3.65 -11.56 -5.70
C LEU A 129 -2.74 -11.81 -6.90
N ASP A 130 -2.52 -13.08 -7.26
CA ASP A 130 -1.62 -13.53 -8.32
C ASP A 130 -0.20 -12.97 -8.17
N CYS A 131 0.27 -12.82 -6.93
CA CYS A 131 1.63 -12.37 -6.63
C CYS A 131 2.22 -13.11 -5.43
N PRO A 132 3.55 -13.36 -5.42
CA PRO A 132 4.22 -14.00 -4.30
C PRO A 132 4.12 -13.16 -3.03
N ILE A 133 3.91 -13.85 -1.90
CA ILE A 133 3.85 -13.24 -0.58
C ILE A 133 4.86 -13.91 0.33
N ILE A 134 5.72 -13.14 0.94
CA ILE A 134 6.73 -13.60 1.90
C ILE A 134 6.45 -12.98 3.25
N GLU A 135 6.24 -13.83 4.26
CA GLU A 135 6.14 -13.37 5.64
C GLU A 135 7.51 -12.88 6.12
N THR A 136 7.52 -11.68 6.70
CA THR A 136 8.74 -11.03 7.16
C THR A 136 8.56 -10.41 8.55
N SER A 137 9.67 -10.28 9.25
CA SER A 137 9.80 -9.40 10.42
C SER A 137 11.06 -8.56 10.24
N ALA A 138 10.89 -7.34 9.75
CA ALA A 138 12.01 -6.43 9.52
C ALA A 138 12.81 -6.17 10.79
N LEU A 139 12.13 -6.11 11.96
CA LEU A 139 12.76 -5.89 13.26
C LEU A 139 13.66 -7.05 13.69
N LYS A 140 13.26 -8.29 13.37
CA LYS A 140 14.03 -9.50 13.71
C LYS A 140 14.96 -9.98 12.59
N GLY A 141 14.88 -9.38 11.40
CA GLY A 141 15.61 -9.82 10.23
C GLY A 141 15.10 -11.15 9.63
N GLU A 142 13.89 -11.60 10.00
CA GLU A 142 13.33 -12.86 9.53
C GLU A 142 12.69 -12.71 8.14
N GLY A 143 12.87 -13.70 7.28
CA GLY A 143 12.27 -13.76 5.94
C GLY A 143 12.94 -12.90 4.87
N LEU A 144 13.92 -12.05 5.22
CA LEU A 144 14.52 -11.07 4.29
C LEU A 144 15.26 -11.72 3.13
N ASP A 145 16.03 -12.77 3.38
CA ASP A 145 16.76 -13.49 2.33
C ASP A 145 15.81 -14.14 1.33
N LYS A 146 14.72 -14.75 1.84
CA LYS A 146 13.68 -15.36 1.00
C LYS A 146 12.97 -14.31 0.15
N LEU A 147 12.74 -13.13 0.72
CA LEU A 147 12.11 -12.01 0.02
C LEU A 147 12.95 -11.57 -1.18
N ILE A 148 14.27 -11.40 -1.00
CA ILE A 148 15.17 -10.98 -2.08
C ILE A 148 15.32 -12.10 -3.12
N ASP A 149 15.45 -13.35 -2.69
CA ASP A 149 15.56 -14.47 -3.63
C ASP A 149 14.27 -14.63 -4.47
N GLU A 150 13.10 -14.43 -3.89
CA GLU A 150 11.83 -14.45 -4.64
C GLU A 150 11.68 -13.22 -5.55
N ALA A 151 12.10 -12.04 -5.09
CA ALA A 151 12.10 -10.83 -5.91
C ALA A 151 12.96 -11.00 -7.17
N VAL A 152 14.18 -11.53 -7.03
CA VAL A 152 15.07 -11.83 -8.16
C VAL A 152 14.45 -12.87 -9.10
N LYS A 153 13.77 -13.88 -8.56
CA LYS A 153 13.10 -14.90 -9.37
C LYS A 153 11.92 -14.31 -10.16
N VAL A 154 11.14 -13.44 -9.55
CA VAL A 154 10.00 -12.78 -10.19
C VAL A 154 10.46 -11.80 -11.26
N ALA A 155 11.51 -11.01 -10.99
CA ALA A 155 12.10 -10.08 -11.95
C ALA A 155 12.57 -10.76 -13.26
N LYS A 156 12.87 -12.06 -13.21
CA LYS A 156 13.30 -12.85 -14.39
C LYS A 156 12.15 -13.47 -15.18
N LYS A 157 10.92 -13.45 -14.65
CA LYS A 157 9.78 -13.96 -15.40
C LYS A 157 9.44 -13.02 -16.55
N SER A 158 9.31 -13.58 -17.75
CA SER A 158 8.98 -12.82 -18.97
C SER A 158 7.50 -12.47 -19.07
N GLU A 159 6.63 -13.13 -18.30
CA GLU A 159 5.19 -12.98 -18.33
C GLU A 159 4.69 -12.50 -16.97
N ILE A 160 3.93 -11.43 -16.98
CA ILE A 160 3.23 -10.90 -15.81
C ILE A 160 1.76 -11.24 -16.00
N ASP A 161 1.28 -12.17 -15.18
CA ASP A 161 -0.15 -12.43 -15.10
C ASP A 161 -0.80 -11.27 -14.33
N LEU A 162 -1.57 -10.46 -15.03
CA LEU A 162 -2.36 -9.41 -14.40
C LEU A 162 -3.56 -10.03 -13.71
N PRO A 163 -3.91 -9.62 -12.48
CA PRO A 163 -5.11 -10.10 -11.84
C PRO A 163 -6.31 -9.77 -12.72
N LYS A 164 -7.11 -10.80 -12.99
CA LYS A 164 -8.34 -10.69 -13.74
C LYS A 164 -9.46 -10.37 -12.75
N ASP A 165 -10.40 -9.56 -13.18
CA ASP A 165 -11.66 -9.32 -12.48
C ASP A 165 -11.55 -8.75 -11.06
N ILE A 166 -10.79 -7.66 -10.92
CA ILE A 166 -10.75 -6.86 -9.67
C ILE A 166 -12.10 -6.15 -9.48
N PHE A 167 -12.70 -5.70 -10.57
CA PHE A 167 -13.93 -4.92 -10.59
C PHE A 167 -15.14 -5.75 -11.03
N SER A 168 -16.33 -5.18 -10.93
CA SER A 168 -17.55 -5.73 -11.51
C SER A 168 -17.45 -5.86 -13.03
N GLU A 169 -18.22 -6.77 -13.62
CA GLU A 169 -18.25 -6.98 -15.10
C GLU A 169 -18.50 -5.67 -15.86
N GLU A 170 -19.32 -4.80 -15.31
CA GLU A 170 -19.64 -3.50 -15.90
C GLU A 170 -18.42 -2.58 -15.94
N LEU A 171 -17.73 -2.42 -14.82
CA LEU A 171 -16.54 -1.57 -14.74
C LEU A 171 -15.39 -2.17 -15.56
N GLU A 172 -15.22 -3.50 -15.54
CA GLU A 172 -14.24 -4.19 -16.41
C GLU A 172 -14.55 -3.98 -17.91
N GLY A 173 -15.83 -3.98 -18.29
CA GLY A 173 -16.23 -3.62 -19.65
C GLY A 173 -15.81 -2.21 -20.04
N ALA A 174 -16.06 -1.23 -19.20
CA ALA A 174 -15.63 0.15 -19.42
C ALA A 174 -14.09 0.28 -19.48
N VAL A 175 -13.37 -0.41 -18.61
CA VAL A 175 -11.89 -0.46 -18.64
C VAL A 175 -11.41 -1.06 -19.96
N ALA A 176 -12.03 -2.14 -20.45
CA ALA A 176 -11.66 -2.77 -21.72
C ALA A 176 -11.90 -1.83 -22.93
N GLU A 177 -13.02 -1.12 -22.95
CA GLU A 177 -13.29 -0.12 -24.00
C GLU A 177 -12.27 1.01 -23.99
N VAL A 178 -11.97 1.56 -22.81
CA VAL A 178 -10.95 2.62 -22.69
C VAL A 178 -9.58 2.09 -23.10
N LYS A 179 -9.19 0.88 -22.69
CA LYS A 179 -7.93 0.25 -23.14
C LYS A 179 -7.80 0.20 -24.65
N SER A 180 -8.89 -0.10 -25.37
CA SER A 180 -8.88 -0.25 -26.82
C SER A 180 -8.57 1.05 -27.57
N VAL A 181 -8.86 2.20 -26.98
CA VAL A 181 -8.68 3.52 -27.58
C VAL A 181 -7.41 4.23 -27.11
N LEU A 182 -6.66 3.64 -26.17
CA LEU A 182 -5.39 4.20 -25.73
C LEU A 182 -4.33 4.16 -26.83
N PRO A 183 -3.41 5.17 -26.90
CA PRO A 183 -2.36 5.21 -27.90
C PRO A 183 -1.46 3.97 -27.84
N SER A 184 -0.95 3.55 -29.00
CA SER A 184 0.02 2.45 -29.13
C SER A 184 1.38 2.73 -28.46
N SER A 185 1.64 3.98 -28.07
CA SER A 185 2.83 4.37 -27.30
C SER A 185 2.77 3.87 -25.85
N VAL A 186 1.60 3.48 -25.37
CA VAL A 186 1.43 2.86 -24.04
C VAL A 186 1.65 1.36 -24.16
N SER A 187 2.60 0.82 -23.39
CA SER A 187 2.84 -0.63 -23.37
C SER A 187 1.60 -1.41 -22.88
N GLU A 188 1.38 -2.62 -23.40
CA GLU A 188 0.19 -3.41 -23.11
C GLU A 188 0.01 -3.67 -21.60
N GLU A 189 1.14 -3.86 -20.87
CA GLU A 189 1.11 -4.10 -19.43
C GLU A 189 0.55 -2.90 -18.65
N LYS A 190 0.82 -1.68 -19.13
CA LYS A 190 0.40 -0.42 -18.46
C LYS A 190 -0.98 0.07 -18.89
N LYS A 191 -1.53 -0.44 -20.00
CA LYS A 191 -2.81 0.03 -20.54
C LYS A 191 -3.95 -0.07 -19.52
N ARG A 192 -3.99 -1.13 -18.70
CA ARG A 192 -5.02 -1.28 -17.68
C ARG A 192 -4.95 -0.14 -16.66
N TRP A 193 -3.78 0.14 -16.14
CA TRP A 193 -3.59 1.22 -15.18
C TRP A 193 -4.02 2.58 -15.75
N TYR A 194 -3.57 2.89 -16.97
CA TYR A 194 -3.96 4.14 -17.64
C TYR A 194 -5.47 4.21 -17.90
N ALA A 195 -6.10 3.12 -18.32
CA ALA A 195 -7.54 3.09 -18.56
C ALA A 195 -8.34 3.40 -17.29
N VAL A 196 -7.98 2.78 -16.15
CA VAL A 196 -8.61 3.07 -14.86
C VAL A 196 -8.39 4.54 -14.48
N LYS A 197 -7.16 5.08 -14.63
CA LYS A 197 -6.87 6.47 -14.30
C LYS A 197 -7.59 7.49 -15.19
N PHE A 198 -7.81 7.18 -16.46
CA PHE A 198 -8.65 8.01 -17.33
C PHE A 198 -10.12 7.98 -16.92
N LEU A 199 -10.65 6.83 -16.50
CA LEU A 199 -12.01 6.73 -15.94
C LEU A 199 -12.13 7.52 -14.64
N GLU A 200 -11.17 7.41 -13.72
CA GLU A 200 -11.10 8.21 -12.48
C GLU A 200 -10.89 9.72 -12.73
N ASN A 201 -10.63 10.12 -13.98
CA ASN A 201 -10.29 11.51 -14.36
C ASN A 201 -9.06 12.06 -13.61
N ASP A 202 -8.04 11.21 -13.40
CA ASP A 202 -6.79 11.64 -12.76
C ASP A 202 -6.15 12.78 -13.55
N SER A 203 -6.11 13.98 -12.95
CA SER A 203 -5.66 15.20 -13.61
C SER A 203 -4.24 15.09 -14.17
N LYS A 204 -3.34 14.42 -13.44
CA LYS A 204 -1.93 14.25 -13.85
C LYS A 204 -1.80 13.34 -15.07
N VAL A 205 -2.64 12.30 -15.17
CA VAL A 205 -2.67 11.40 -16.32
C VAL A 205 -3.28 12.11 -17.53
N VAL A 206 -4.40 12.81 -17.34
CA VAL A 206 -5.07 13.57 -18.40
C VAL A 206 -4.16 14.67 -18.96
N GLU A 207 -3.43 15.40 -18.11
CA GLU A 207 -2.47 16.43 -18.51
C GLU A 207 -1.24 15.83 -19.24
N SER A 208 -0.74 14.71 -18.77
CA SER A 208 0.48 14.09 -19.33
C SER A 208 0.24 13.36 -20.64
N MET A 209 -0.96 12.86 -20.87
CA MET A 209 -1.35 12.10 -22.06
C MET A 209 -2.64 12.66 -22.66
N LYS A 210 -2.49 13.55 -23.64
CA LYS A 210 -3.65 14.09 -24.36
C LYS A 210 -4.20 13.04 -25.33
N LEU A 211 -5.39 12.53 -25.03
CA LEU A 211 -6.08 11.61 -25.94
C LEU A 211 -6.58 12.32 -27.19
N SER A 212 -6.71 11.59 -28.30
CA SER A 212 -7.37 12.07 -29.52
C SER A 212 -8.86 12.36 -29.24
N GLY A 213 -9.48 13.22 -30.05
CA GLY A 213 -10.88 13.61 -29.83
C GLY A 213 -11.84 12.44 -29.74
N ALA A 214 -11.68 11.39 -30.57
CA ALA A 214 -12.49 10.18 -30.50
C ALA A 214 -12.23 9.36 -29.22
N ALA A 215 -10.98 9.16 -28.84
CA ALA A 215 -10.63 8.45 -27.62
C ALA A 215 -11.13 9.19 -26.37
N ALA A 216 -10.98 10.51 -26.32
CA ALA A 216 -11.51 11.33 -25.24
C ALA A 216 -13.04 11.22 -25.11
N GLN A 217 -13.76 11.19 -26.26
CA GLN A 217 -15.21 10.98 -26.26
C GLN A 217 -15.61 9.61 -25.71
N THR A 218 -14.89 8.55 -26.06
CA THR A 218 -15.14 7.20 -25.53
C THR A 218 -14.95 7.19 -24.00
N VAL A 219 -13.85 7.73 -23.48
CA VAL A 219 -13.60 7.83 -22.03
C VAL A 219 -14.73 8.58 -21.33
N GLU A 220 -15.10 9.74 -21.87
CA GLU A 220 -16.16 10.59 -21.28
C GLU A 220 -17.53 9.91 -21.32
N ALA A 221 -17.84 9.18 -22.40
CA ALA A 221 -19.10 8.44 -22.52
C ALA A 221 -19.21 7.33 -21.47
N GLN A 222 -18.15 6.53 -21.30
CA GLN A 222 -18.10 5.47 -20.29
C GLN A 222 -18.19 6.03 -18.88
N ARG A 223 -17.43 7.10 -18.59
CA ARG A 223 -17.48 7.78 -17.29
C ARG A 223 -18.90 8.25 -16.96
N ARG A 224 -19.52 9.02 -17.83
CA ARG A 224 -20.88 9.55 -17.60
C ARG A 224 -21.93 8.45 -17.46
N ALA A 225 -21.80 7.36 -18.19
CA ALA A 225 -22.73 6.23 -18.11
C ALA A 225 -22.67 5.59 -16.71
N LEU A 226 -21.45 5.35 -16.19
CA LEU A 226 -21.23 4.78 -14.86
C LEU A 226 -21.64 5.74 -13.75
N GLU A 227 -21.22 7.01 -13.80
CA GLU A 227 -21.57 8.05 -12.82
C GLU A 227 -23.09 8.22 -12.72
N LYS A 228 -23.79 8.27 -13.86
CA LYS A 228 -25.25 8.38 -13.88
C LYS A 228 -25.95 7.16 -13.29
N LYS A 229 -25.39 5.97 -13.50
CA LYS A 229 -25.98 4.71 -13.00
C LYS A 229 -25.79 4.53 -11.51
N HIS A 230 -24.61 4.87 -11.01
CA HIS A 230 -24.25 4.70 -9.60
C HIS A 230 -24.56 5.93 -8.74
N ASP A 231 -24.95 7.06 -9.36
CA ASP A 231 -25.21 8.34 -8.70
C ASP A 231 -24.01 8.82 -7.85
N ASP A 232 -22.80 8.58 -8.36
CA ASP A 232 -21.54 8.91 -7.68
C ASP A 232 -20.45 9.23 -8.71
N ASP A 233 -19.34 9.82 -8.28
CA ASP A 233 -18.19 10.09 -9.14
C ASP A 233 -17.35 8.82 -9.37
N MET A 234 -16.58 8.81 -10.46
CA MET A 234 -15.81 7.62 -10.85
C MET A 234 -14.69 7.27 -9.86
N GLU A 235 -14.09 8.24 -9.19
CA GLU A 235 -13.06 7.99 -8.17
C GLU A 235 -13.65 7.21 -7.00
N SER A 236 -14.84 7.60 -6.54
CA SER A 236 -15.61 6.91 -5.51
C SER A 236 -16.02 5.51 -5.95
N ILE A 237 -16.56 5.37 -7.18
CA ILE A 237 -16.99 4.07 -7.73
C ILE A 237 -15.83 3.09 -7.78
N VAL A 238 -14.69 3.47 -8.37
CA VAL A 238 -13.50 2.62 -8.48
C VAL A 238 -12.94 2.27 -7.09
N THR A 239 -12.93 3.22 -6.18
CA THR A 239 -12.46 3.00 -4.80
C THR A 239 -13.35 2.00 -4.07
N ASP A 240 -14.67 2.12 -4.17
CA ASP A 240 -15.63 1.20 -3.56
C ASP A 240 -15.49 -0.23 -4.12
N GLU A 241 -15.36 -0.38 -5.44
CA GLU A 241 -15.13 -1.66 -6.10
C GLU A 241 -13.81 -2.31 -5.65
N ARG A 242 -12.71 -1.54 -5.50
CA ARG A 242 -11.45 -2.03 -4.93
C ARG A 242 -11.62 -2.54 -3.50
N TYR A 243 -12.32 -1.77 -2.66
CA TYR A 243 -12.56 -2.20 -1.29
C TYR A 243 -13.46 -3.43 -1.20
N LYS A 244 -14.48 -3.57 -2.07
CA LYS A 244 -15.28 -4.79 -2.17
C LYS A 244 -14.42 -6.01 -2.50
N PHE A 245 -13.53 -5.88 -3.48
CA PHE A 245 -12.58 -6.93 -3.83
C PHE A 245 -11.65 -7.28 -2.66
N ILE A 246 -11.05 -6.29 -2.01
CA ILE A 246 -10.16 -6.47 -0.87
C ILE A 246 -10.90 -7.15 0.28
N GLN A 247 -12.10 -6.71 0.63
CA GLN A 247 -12.91 -7.29 1.70
C GLN A 247 -13.25 -8.75 1.41
N LYS A 248 -13.59 -9.08 0.16
CA LYS A 248 -13.82 -10.46 -0.27
C LYS A 248 -12.59 -11.34 -0.05
N ILE A 249 -11.40 -10.85 -0.42
CA ILE A 249 -10.13 -11.56 -0.21
C ILE A 249 -9.84 -11.71 1.28
N VAL A 250 -9.87 -10.61 2.03
CA VAL A 250 -9.56 -10.61 3.46
C VAL A 250 -10.52 -11.51 4.24
N SER A 251 -11.82 -11.46 3.95
CA SER A 251 -12.80 -12.30 4.63
C SER A 251 -12.57 -13.80 4.42
N THR A 252 -11.94 -14.19 3.31
CA THR A 252 -11.66 -15.60 2.96
C THR A 252 -10.27 -16.08 3.38
N THR A 253 -9.34 -15.15 3.65
CA THR A 253 -7.93 -15.47 3.94
C THR A 253 -7.51 -15.13 5.36
N VAL A 254 -8.20 -14.20 6.03
CA VAL A 254 -7.84 -13.76 7.38
C VAL A 254 -8.84 -14.33 8.40
N GLN A 255 -8.34 -15.18 9.28
CA GLN A 255 -9.09 -15.73 10.41
C GLN A 255 -8.76 -14.92 11.66
N LYS A 256 -9.74 -14.16 12.15
CA LYS A 256 -9.64 -13.48 13.45
C LYS A 256 -9.92 -14.51 14.54
N GLY A 257 -8.90 -14.85 15.33
CA GLY A 257 -9.08 -15.62 16.55
C GLY A 257 -9.84 -14.81 17.61
N LYS A 258 -10.20 -15.46 18.73
CA LYS A 258 -10.68 -14.71 19.90
C LYS A 258 -9.57 -13.76 20.33
N GLU A 259 -9.79 -12.46 20.15
CA GLU A 259 -8.83 -11.42 20.56
C GLU A 259 -8.47 -11.62 22.03
N LYS A 260 -7.25 -12.02 22.30
CA LYS A 260 -6.69 -11.87 23.65
C LYS A 260 -6.44 -10.40 23.84
N LEU A 261 -7.38 -9.73 24.51
CA LEU A 261 -7.23 -8.33 24.90
C LEU A 261 -5.88 -8.13 25.56
N THR A 262 -5.06 -7.26 24.98
CA THR A 262 -3.79 -6.86 25.62
C THR A 262 -4.10 -6.11 26.91
N THR A 263 -3.10 -5.96 27.78
CA THR A 263 -3.27 -5.15 29.00
C THR A 263 -3.66 -3.72 28.65
N SER A 264 -3.11 -3.18 27.55
CA SER A 264 -3.44 -1.86 27.02
C SER A 264 -4.92 -1.76 26.61
N ASP A 265 -5.44 -2.76 25.86
CA ASP A 265 -6.84 -2.79 25.43
C ASP A 265 -7.81 -2.86 26.64
N LYS A 266 -7.40 -3.56 27.70
CA LYS A 266 -8.19 -3.62 28.93
C LYS A 266 -8.23 -2.27 29.66
N ILE A 267 -7.08 -1.59 29.73
CA ILE A 267 -6.98 -0.25 30.32
C ILE A 267 -7.81 0.73 29.48
N ASP A 268 -7.64 0.70 28.17
CA ASP A 268 -8.38 1.57 27.23
C ASP A 268 -9.89 1.39 27.38
N ARG A 269 -10.36 0.15 27.44
CA ARG A 269 -11.78 -0.17 27.66
C ARG A 269 -12.33 0.36 28.99
N ILE A 270 -11.49 0.48 30.02
CA ILE A 270 -11.89 1.04 31.31
C ILE A 270 -11.90 2.57 31.23
N VAL A 271 -10.84 3.16 30.69
CA VAL A 271 -10.66 4.63 30.61
C VAL A 271 -11.65 5.27 29.64
N THR A 272 -11.96 4.60 28.53
CA THR A 272 -12.93 5.08 27.52
C THR A 272 -14.38 4.65 27.80
N ASN A 273 -14.63 3.96 28.91
CA ASN A 273 -15.98 3.54 29.27
C ASN A 273 -16.89 4.75 29.49
N ARG A 274 -18.08 4.74 28.90
CA ARG A 274 -19.06 5.83 28.94
C ARG A 274 -19.41 6.31 30.37
N PHE A 275 -19.41 5.41 31.33
CA PHE A 275 -19.74 5.72 32.73
C PHE A 275 -18.50 5.94 33.61
N LEU A 276 -17.42 5.21 33.36
CA LEU A 276 -16.18 5.28 34.15
C LEU A 276 -15.22 6.37 33.65
N GLY A 277 -15.27 6.73 32.36
CA GLY A 277 -14.35 7.69 31.77
C GLY A 277 -14.40 9.06 32.43
N ILE A 278 -15.60 9.59 32.74
CA ILE A 278 -15.75 10.90 33.39
C ILE A 278 -15.18 10.90 34.81
N PRO A 279 -15.53 9.95 35.70
CA PRO A 279 -14.91 9.85 37.03
C PRO A 279 -13.39 9.68 36.99
N ILE A 280 -12.87 8.84 36.09
CA ILE A 280 -11.44 8.64 35.94
C ILE A 280 -10.74 9.92 35.49
N PHE A 281 -11.31 10.63 34.50
CA PHE A 281 -10.81 11.91 34.06
C PHE A 281 -10.75 12.94 35.19
N MET A 282 -11.83 13.05 35.98
CA MET A 282 -11.91 13.96 37.13
C MET A 282 -10.84 13.61 38.18
N LEU A 283 -10.63 12.31 38.44
CA LEU A 283 -9.60 11.85 39.38
C LEU A 283 -8.19 12.23 38.88
N VAL A 284 -7.90 11.98 37.60
CA VAL A 284 -6.59 12.33 37.02
C VAL A 284 -6.37 13.83 37.06
N MET A 285 -7.37 14.64 36.70
CA MET A 285 -7.28 16.09 36.74
C MET A 285 -7.08 16.62 38.17
N TRP A 286 -7.76 16.01 39.15
CA TRP A 286 -7.55 16.35 40.55
C TRP A 286 -6.13 16.06 41.02
N ILE A 287 -5.56 14.89 40.67
CA ILE A 287 -4.17 14.50 40.99
C ILE A 287 -3.19 15.50 40.35
N VAL A 288 -3.37 15.83 39.08
CA VAL A 288 -2.51 16.79 38.35
C VAL A 288 -2.58 18.17 39.02
N TYR A 289 -3.79 18.66 39.32
CA TYR A 289 -3.97 19.94 39.98
C TYR A 289 -3.33 19.96 41.37
N TYR A 290 -3.50 18.91 42.15
CA TYR A 290 -2.88 18.79 43.48
C TYR A 290 -1.35 18.80 43.38
N ALA A 291 -0.76 18.03 42.45
CA ALA A 291 0.66 17.96 42.23
C ALA A 291 1.25 19.31 41.81
N VAL A 292 0.58 20.01 40.88
CA VAL A 292 1.00 21.34 40.40
C VAL A 292 0.91 22.38 41.53
N SER A 293 -0.20 22.39 42.29
CA SER A 293 -0.37 23.31 43.42
C SER A 293 0.65 23.08 44.50
N TYR A 294 0.98 21.81 44.78
CA TYR A 294 2.00 21.47 45.79
C TYR A 294 3.41 21.93 45.35
N THR A 295 3.76 21.73 44.08
CA THR A 295 5.08 22.16 43.56
C THR A 295 5.22 23.68 43.52
N HIS A 296 4.13 24.42 43.21
CA HIS A 296 4.17 25.90 43.24
C HIS A 296 4.25 26.49 44.66
N LEU A 297 3.65 25.81 45.64
CA LEU A 297 3.68 26.27 47.04
C LEU A 297 5.00 25.93 47.77
N THR A 298 5.79 24.98 47.23
CA THR A 298 7.03 24.52 47.85
C THR A 298 8.30 25.02 47.20
N LEU A 299 8.22 25.87 46.17
CA LEU A 299 9.39 26.57 45.63
C LEU A 299 9.80 27.69 46.61
N PRO A 300 11.02 27.64 47.20
CA PRO A 300 11.52 28.75 48.00
C PRO A 300 11.75 29.98 47.12
N THR A 301 11.16 31.10 47.53
CA THR A 301 11.43 32.44 46.98
C THR A 301 12.90 32.82 47.16
#